data_a688c84bc8e3b824eb7306450acbb759
#
_entry.id   a688c84bc8e3b824eb7306450acbb759
#
_cell.length_a   1.000
_cell.length_b   1.000
_cell.length_c   1.000
_cell.angle_alpha   90.00
_cell.angle_beta   90.00
_cell.angle_gamma   90.00
#
_symmetry.space_group_name_H-M   'P 1'
#
loop_
_entity.id
_entity.type
_entity.pdbx_description
1 polymer ?
#
loop_
_entity_poly.entity_id
_entity_poly.type
_entity_poly.pdbx_seq_one_letter_code
_entity_poly.pdbx_strand_id
1 'polypeptide(L)'
;NSKGIRTRAENNEILQNFRNKIENIKEQGEVPQFNDLDITGIDLINLKFSNREIGEVKNRLYELVLGDEIENEKEELVKYIVKHYNLKGDFEYENSCGAIVFNEKTGKILLVKMHNGNWGFPKGHIENNETKEETAIREVFEETNVNIRIIPGFERLIKYIPNEKTIKKVTIFVGITQDEDVKIDTSEIEAFQWCTYEEALKLTTYKLQKDVLENARK
;
A
#
# COMPACT_ATOMS: atom_id res chain seq x y z
N ASN A 1 17.85 -17.29 -32.37
CA ASN A 1 17.17 -16.44 -31.35
C ASN A 1 16.65 -15.17 -32.01
N SER A 2 15.48 -15.27 -32.66
CA SER A 2 14.79 -14.13 -33.25
C SER A 2 14.04 -13.43 -32.12
N LYS A 3 14.53 -12.28 -31.65
CA LYS A 3 13.70 -11.31 -30.95
C LYS A 3 12.62 -10.90 -31.95
N GLY A 4 11.36 -11.21 -31.64
CA GLY A 4 10.24 -10.91 -32.51
C GLY A 4 10.14 -9.42 -32.77
N ILE A 5 10.50 -9.03 -34.01
CA ILE A 5 10.20 -7.72 -34.54
C ILE A 5 8.70 -7.73 -34.79
N ARG A 6 7.96 -6.89 -34.08
CA ARG A 6 6.52 -6.70 -34.30
C ARG A 6 6.30 -6.36 -35.77
N THR A 7 5.29 -6.97 -36.35
CA THR A 7 4.93 -6.69 -37.75
C THR A 7 4.37 -5.26 -37.87
N ARG A 8 4.38 -4.69 -39.08
CA ARG A 8 3.81 -3.38 -39.35
C ARG A 8 2.30 -3.33 -39.03
N ALA A 9 1.61 -4.45 -39.13
CA ALA A 9 0.20 -4.58 -38.78
C ALA A 9 -0.01 -4.50 -37.26
N GLU A 10 0.78 -5.21 -36.46
CA GLU A 10 0.76 -5.15 -35.00
C GLU A 10 1.08 -3.74 -34.45
N ASN A 11 2.05 -3.06 -35.08
CA ASN A 11 2.35 -1.67 -34.70
C ASN A 11 1.20 -0.71 -35.05
N ASN A 12 0.51 -0.92 -36.18
CA ASN A 12 -0.65 -0.10 -36.57
C ASN A 12 -1.86 -0.34 -35.64
N GLU A 13 -2.10 -1.58 -35.23
CA GLU A 13 -3.14 -1.92 -34.28
C GLU A 13 -2.89 -1.26 -32.90
N ILE A 14 -1.68 -1.31 -32.42
CA ILE A 14 -1.27 -0.63 -31.19
C ILE A 14 -1.47 0.89 -31.30
N LEU A 15 -1.08 1.50 -32.42
CA LEU A 15 -1.25 2.93 -32.66
C LEU A 15 -2.74 3.31 -32.73
N GLN A 16 -3.59 2.46 -33.30
CA GLN A 16 -5.02 2.70 -33.37
C GLN A 16 -5.68 2.58 -31.99
N ASN A 17 -5.30 1.57 -31.21
CA ASN A 17 -5.74 1.43 -29.82
C ASN A 17 -5.31 2.63 -28.97
N PHE A 18 -4.09 3.13 -29.16
CA PHE A 18 -3.61 4.36 -28.52
C PHE A 18 -4.45 5.58 -28.87
N ARG A 19 -4.80 5.76 -30.15
CA ARG A 19 -5.65 6.88 -30.61
C ARG A 19 -7.05 6.79 -30.03
N ASN A 20 -7.68 5.62 -30.09
CA ASN A 20 -9.02 5.39 -29.55
C ASN A 20 -9.05 5.65 -28.02
N LYS A 21 -7.97 5.27 -27.32
CA LYS A 21 -7.85 5.51 -25.88
C LYS A 21 -7.68 7.00 -25.57
N ILE A 22 -6.86 7.72 -26.34
CA ILE A 22 -6.72 9.18 -26.21
C ILE A 22 -8.06 9.90 -26.47
N GLU A 23 -8.87 9.42 -27.39
CA GLU A 23 -10.21 9.98 -27.64
C GLU A 23 -11.18 9.68 -26.50
N ASN A 24 -11.24 8.44 -26.00
CA ASN A 24 -12.04 8.07 -24.84
C ASN A 24 -11.62 8.83 -23.57
N ILE A 25 -10.32 9.04 -23.38
CA ILE A 25 -9.73 9.81 -22.28
C ILE A 25 -10.14 11.29 -22.35
N LYS A 26 -10.17 11.88 -23.55
CA LYS A 26 -10.65 13.26 -23.74
C LYS A 26 -12.14 13.41 -23.41
N GLU A 27 -12.91 12.35 -23.59
CA GLU A 27 -14.34 12.31 -23.27
C GLU A 27 -14.63 12.02 -21.80
N GLN A 28 -13.77 11.25 -21.10
CA GLN A 28 -13.99 10.80 -19.71
C GLN A 28 -13.11 11.51 -18.66
N GLY A 29 -12.11 12.29 -19.06
CA GLY A 29 -11.35 13.19 -18.18
C GLY A 29 -10.28 12.55 -17.29
N GLU A 30 -10.01 11.24 -17.36
CA GLU A 30 -9.02 10.56 -16.51
C GLU A 30 -7.95 9.83 -17.33
N VAL A 31 -6.79 10.48 -17.52
CA VAL A 31 -5.55 9.78 -17.96
C VAL A 31 -4.82 9.29 -16.73
N PRO A 32 -4.55 7.98 -16.58
CA PRO A 32 -3.62 7.53 -15.55
C PRO A 32 -2.30 8.31 -15.69
N GLN A 33 -1.87 8.95 -14.60
CA GLN A 33 -0.59 9.64 -14.58
C GLN A 33 0.53 8.63 -14.31
N PHE A 34 1.75 8.95 -14.71
CA PHE A 34 2.92 8.11 -14.42
C PHE A 34 3.09 7.78 -12.92
N ASN A 35 2.62 8.70 -12.06
CA ASN A 35 2.65 8.52 -10.61
C ASN A 35 1.50 7.69 -10.05
N ASP A 36 0.48 7.36 -10.88
CA ASP A 36 -0.68 6.56 -10.48
C ASP A 36 -0.41 5.05 -10.61
N LEU A 37 0.78 4.67 -11.11
CA LEU A 37 1.18 3.26 -11.11
C LEU A 37 1.16 2.69 -9.69
N ASP A 38 0.47 1.56 -9.50
CA ASP A 38 0.44 0.84 -8.21
C ASP A 38 1.77 0.10 -7.93
N ILE A 39 2.88 0.74 -8.31
CA ILE A 39 4.23 0.36 -7.94
C ILE A 39 5.10 1.61 -7.76
N THR A 40 5.76 1.70 -6.63
CA THR A 40 6.59 2.85 -6.28
C THR A 40 8.06 2.61 -6.62
N GLY A 41 8.86 3.69 -6.65
CA GLY A 41 10.31 3.56 -6.75
C GLY A 41 10.92 2.77 -5.57
N ILE A 42 10.33 2.89 -4.38
CA ILE A 42 10.76 2.13 -3.18
C ILE A 42 10.49 0.63 -3.37
N ASP A 43 9.34 0.25 -3.93
CA ASP A 43 9.04 -1.15 -4.25
C ASP A 43 10.12 -1.72 -5.18
N LEU A 44 10.52 -0.96 -6.20
CA LEU A 44 11.56 -1.39 -7.15
C LEU A 44 12.96 -1.45 -6.51
N ILE A 45 13.29 -0.53 -5.59
CA ILE A 45 14.53 -0.62 -4.78
C ILE A 45 14.52 -1.91 -3.96
N ASN A 46 13.41 -2.24 -3.33
CA ASN A 46 13.26 -3.44 -2.53
C ASN A 46 13.34 -4.72 -3.38
N LEU A 47 12.93 -4.64 -4.66
CA LEU A 47 13.17 -5.67 -5.69
C LEU A 47 14.59 -5.68 -6.26
N LYS A 48 15.52 -4.88 -5.70
CA LYS A 48 16.95 -4.80 -6.08
C LYS A 48 17.24 -4.15 -7.43
N PHE A 49 16.32 -3.36 -7.95
CA PHE A 49 16.64 -2.52 -9.11
C PHE A 49 17.52 -1.33 -8.71
N SER A 50 18.51 -1.03 -9.53
CA SER A 50 19.34 0.18 -9.38
C SER A 50 18.53 1.44 -9.75
N ASN A 51 18.96 2.61 -9.27
CA ASN A 51 18.29 3.89 -9.55
C ASN A 51 18.09 4.15 -11.05
N ARG A 52 19.01 3.69 -11.91
CA ARG A 52 18.90 3.81 -13.36
C ARG A 52 17.80 2.92 -13.93
N GLU A 53 17.74 1.68 -13.49
CA GLU A 53 16.75 0.70 -13.97
C GLU A 53 15.33 1.06 -13.52
N ILE A 54 15.15 1.69 -12.36
CA ILE A 54 13.84 2.09 -11.84
C ILE A 54 13.06 2.92 -12.85
N GLY A 55 13.72 3.91 -13.46
CA GLY A 55 13.10 4.76 -14.49
C GLY A 55 12.68 3.96 -15.72
N GLU A 56 13.55 3.06 -16.19
CA GLU A 56 13.30 2.22 -17.35
C GLU A 56 12.13 1.24 -17.09
N VAL A 57 12.14 0.57 -15.92
CA VAL A 57 11.07 -0.35 -15.51
C VAL A 57 9.74 0.37 -15.38
N LYS A 58 9.69 1.50 -14.67
CA LYS A 58 8.46 2.29 -14.50
C LYS A 58 7.91 2.79 -15.84
N ASN A 59 8.76 3.30 -16.74
CA ASN A 59 8.33 3.71 -18.06
C ASN A 59 7.71 2.56 -18.84
N ARG A 60 8.34 1.38 -18.80
CA ARG A 60 7.82 0.20 -19.48
C ARG A 60 6.48 -0.26 -18.92
N LEU A 61 6.34 -0.28 -17.60
CA LEU A 61 5.07 -0.63 -16.93
C LEU A 61 3.96 0.38 -17.28
N TYR A 62 4.30 1.65 -17.27
CA TYR A 62 3.35 2.72 -17.62
C TYR A 62 2.85 2.60 -19.06
N GLU A 63 3.73 2.30 -20.02
CA GLU A 63 3.35 2.03 -21.42
C GLU A 63 2.38 0.85 -21.53
N LEU A 64 2.63 -0.23 -20.77
CA LEU A 64 1.80 -1.43 -20.78
C LEU A 64 0.42 -1.18 -20.16
N VAL A 65 0.36 -0.42 -19.07
CA VAL A 65 -0.91 -0.02 -18.43
C VAL A 65 -1.70 0.90 -19.34
N LEU A 66 -1.05 1.89 -19.96
CA LEU A 66 -1.70 2.77 -20.94
C LEU A 66 -2.22 2.00 -22.18
N GLY A 67 -1.54 0.93 -22.56
CA GLY A 67 -1.93 0.07 -23.68
C GLY A 67 -2.96 -1.00 -23.33
N ASP A 68 -3.47 -1.05 -22.08
CA ASP A 68 -4.33 -2.13 -21.55
C ASP A 68 -3.72 -3.54 -21.71
N GLU A 69 -2.39 -3.63 -21.81
CA GLU A 69 -1.69 -4.90 -21.89
C GLU A 69 -1.57 -5.57 -20.51
N ILE A 70 -1.54 -4.79 -19.42
CA ILE A 70 -1.56 -5.23 -18.02
C ILE A 70 -2.44 -4.32 -17.17
N GLU A 71 -3.05 -4.87 -16.13
CA GLU A 71 -3.81 -4.09 -15.16
C GLU A 71 -2.87 -3.30 -14.23
N ASN A 72 -3.29 -2.08 -13.82
CA ASN A 72 -2.54 -1.26 -12.89
C ASN A 72 -2.76 -1.74 -11.44
N GLU A 73 -2.48 -3.00 -11.20
CA GLU A 73 -2.55 -3.64 -9.90
C GLU A 73 -1.16 -4.16 -9.52
N LYS A 74 -0.75 -3.93 -8.28
CA LYS A 74 0.61 -4.26 -7.82
C LYS A 74 1.02 -5.69 -8.13
N GLU A 75 0.11 -6.63 -7.93
CA GLU A 75 0.34 -8.05 -8.19
C GLU A 75 0.62 -8.33 -9.65
N GLU A 76 -0.14 -7.71 -10.57
CA GLU A 76 0.05 -7.91 -12.02
C GLU A 76 1.34 -7.24 -12.51
N LEU A 77 1.63 -6.02 -12.00
CA LEU A 77 2.88 -5.32 -12.29
C LEU A 77 4.09 -6.13 -11.82
N VAL A 78 4.03 -6.71 -10.61
CA VAL A 78 5.10 -7.56 -10.07
C VAL A 78 5.24 -8.85 -10.85
N LYS A 79 4.15 -9.53 -11.22
CA LYS A 79 4.19 -10.72 -12.08
C LYS A 79 4.89 -10.43 -13.41
N TYR A 80 4.57 -9.28 -14.03
CA TYR A 80 5.25 -8.84 -15.24
C TYR A 80 6.76 -8.67 -15.02
N ILE A 81 7.13 -7.98 -13.93
CA ILE A 81 8.55 -7.73 -13.57
C ILE A 81 9.28 -9.05 -13.37
N VAL A 82 8.74 -9.97 -12.57
CA VAL A 82 9.34 -11.29 -12.31
C VAL A 82 9.61 -12.04 -13.61
N LYS A 83 8.63 -12.05 -14.50
CA LYS A 83 8.71 -12.77 -15.79
C LYS A 83 9.75 -12.18 -16.75
N HIS A 84 9.89 -10.84 -16.79
CA HIS A 84 10.66 -10.17 -17.84
C HIS A 84 12.05 -9.68 -17.39
N TYR A 85 12.26 -9.53 -16.08
CA TYR A 85 13.52 -9.05 -15.50
C TYR A 85 14.30 -10.12 -14.72
N ASN A 86 13.96 -11.41 -14.93
CA ASN A 86 14.65 -12.56 -14.31
C ASN A 86 14.75 -12.52 -12.78
N LEU A 87 13.76 -11.93 -12.11
CA LEU A 87 13.68 -12.06 -10.65
C LEU A 87 13.35 -13.51 -10.32
N LYS A 88 14.15 -14.13 -9.44
CA LYS A 88 13.99 -15.54 -9.06
C LYS A 88 13.10 -15.64 -7.82
N GLY A 89 12.10 -16.49 -7.89
CA GLY A 89 11.30 -16.92 -6.75
C GLY A 89 9.82 -16.57 -6.87
N ASP A 90 8.99 -17.32 -6.14
CA ASP A 90 7.59 -17.01 -5.93
C ASP A 90 7.48 -15.94 -4.86
N PHE A 91 6.53 -15.02 -5.01
CA PHE A 91 6.23 -14.02 -3.99
C PHE A 91 5.35 -14.61 -2.90
N GLU A 92 5.71 -14.35 -1.67
CA GLU A 92 4.88 -14.61 -0.51
C GLU A 92 3.95 -13.42 -0.27
N TYR A 93 2.69 -13.72 0.10
CA TYR A 93 1.69 -12.70 0.39
C TYR A 93 1.46 -12.67 1.90
N GLU A 94 1.74 -11.52 2.51
CA GLU A 94 1.44 -11.27 3.92
C GLU A 94 0.20 -10.38 4.03
N ASN A 95 -0.77 -10.82 4.82
CA ASN A 95 -1.97 -10.04 5.11
C ASN A 95 -1.96 -9.58 6.57
N SER A 96 -2.12 -8.29 6.77
CA SER A 96 -2.19 -7.67 8.10
C SER A 96 -3.40 -6.76 8.19
N CYS A 97 -3.91 -6.56 9.40
CA CYS A 97 -4.97 -5.60 9.67
C CYS A 97 -4.60 -4.73 10.86
N GLY A 98 -5.12 -3.51 10.89
CA GLY A 98 -4.91 -2.59 11.99
C GLY A 98 -5.91 -1.44 11.94
N ALA A 99 -5.74 -0.47 12.84
CA ALA A 99 -6.68 0.65 12.91
C ALA A 99 -6.00 1.99 13.19
N ILE A 100 -6.57 3.06 12.62
CA ILE A 100 -6.42 4.40 13.12
C ILE A 100 -7.29 4.49 14.38
N VAL A 101 -6.69 4.59 15.55
CA VAL A 101 -7.41 4.61 16.83
C VAL A 101 -7.63 6.05 17.27
N PHE A 102 -8.90 6.47 17.30
CA PHE A 102 -9.31 7.78 17.82
C PHE A 102 -9.81 7.66 19.25
N ASN A 103 -9.32 8.50 20.13
CA ASN A 103 -9.88 8.64 21.46
C ASN A 103 -11.04 9.66 21.44
N GLU A 104 -12.25 9.19 21.77
CA GLU A 104 -13.47 10.01 21.72
C GLU A 104 -13.47 11.16 22.73
N LYS A 105 -12.75 11.02 23.86
CA LYS A 105 -12.69 12.05 24.90
C LYS A 105 -11.72 13.18 24.53
N THR A 106 -10.58 12.81 23.96
CA THR A 106 -9.48 13.75 23.73
C THR A 106 -9.37 14.22 22.29
N GLY A 107 -10.03 13.51 21.34
CA GLY A 107 -9.91 13.74 19.91
C GLY A 107 -8.53 13.38 19.34
N LYS A 108 -7.71 12.66 20.10
CA LYS A 108 -6.34 12.28 19.70
C LYS A 108 -6.31 10.94 19.01
N ILE A 109 -5.25 10.74 18.24
CA ILE A 109 -4.94 9.53 17.48
C ILE A 109 -3.77 8.81 18.13
N LEU A 110 -3.88 7.50 18.33
CA LEU A 110 -2.81 6.67 18.84
C LEU A 110 -1.85 6.29 17.72
N LEU A 111 -0.58 6.58 17.89
CA LEU A 111 0.51 6.03 17.09
C LEU A 111 1.44 5.20 17.96
N VAL A 112 2.02 4.17 17.34
CA VAL A 112 3.03 3.31 17.93
C VAL A 112 4.35 3.42 17.18
N LYS A 113 5.47 3.30 17.91
CA LYS A 113 6.82 3.27 17.35
C LYS A 113 7.35 1.85 17.42
N MET A 114 7.66 1.28 16.27
CA MET A 114 8.29 -0.02 16.15
C MET A 114 9.79 0.06 16.44
N HIS A 115 10.44 -1.05 16.81
CA HIS A 115 11.88 -1.11 17.10
C HIS A 115 12.79 -0.67 15.94
N ASN A 116 12.31 -0.68 14.71
CA ASN A 116 13.04 -0.12 13.55
C ASN A 116 12.98 1.41 13.46
N GLY A 117 12.38 2.08 14.46
CA GLY A 117 12.26 3.52 14.56
C GLY A 117 11.06 4.12 13.82
N ASN A 118 10.26 3.31 13.10
CA ASN A 118 9.13 3.79 12.32
C ASN A 118 7.88 3.98 13.18
N TRP A 119 7.18 5.10 12.96
CA TRP A 119 5.90 5.41 13.56
C TRP A 119 4.74 5.06 12.62
N GLY A 120 3.70 4.45 13.17
CA GLY A 120 2.52 4.07 12.41
C GLY A 120 1.33 3.68 13.27
N PHE A 121 0.31 3.10 12.64
CA PHE A 121 -0.85 2.57 13.33
C PHE A 121 -0.56 1.17 13.87
N PRO A 122 -1.13 0.80 15.03
CA PRO A 122 -1.06 -0.58 15.53
C PRO A 122 -1.70 -1.54 14.54
N LYS A 123 -1.03 -2.66 14.24
CA LYS A 123 -1.42 -3.64 13.22
C LYS A 123 -0.57 -4.89 13.29
N GLY A 124 -1.15 -6.03 12.94
CA GLY A 124 -0.39 -7.26 12.75
C GLY A 124 -1.08 -8.27 11.83
N HIS A 125 -0.63 -9.49 11.86
CA HIS A 125 -1.01 -10.52 10.90
C HIS A 125 -2.40 -11.11 11.22
N ILE A 126 -3.11 -11.51 10.15
CA ILE A 126 -4.37 -12.26 10.30
C ILE A 126 -4.03 -13.66 10.80
N GLU A 127 -4.67 -14.10 11.86
CA GLU A 127 -4.54 -15.43 12.43
C GLU A 127 -5.84 -16.25 12.27
N ASN A 128 -5.67 -17.57 12.17
CA ASN A 128 -6.67 -18.64 12.35
C ASN A 128 -8.16 -18.28 12.13
N ASN A 129 -8.56 -18.00 10.90
CA ASN A 129 -9.95 -17.72 10.51
C ASN A 129 -10.56 -16.43 11.09
N GLU A 130 -9.75 -15.51 11.57
CA GLU A 130 -10.21 -14.18 11.94
C GLU A 130 -10.73 -13.41 10.73
N THR A 131 -11.74 -12.60 10.94
CA THR A 131 -12.10 -11.52 10.02
C THR A 131 -11.06 -10.42 10.13
N LYS A 132 -10.98 -9.55 9.12
CA LYS A 132 -10.07 -8.41 9.12
C LYS A 132 -10.32 -7.47 10.30
N GLU A 133 -11.60 -7.25 10.67
CA GLU A 133 -11.99 -6.43 11.81
C GLU A 133 -11.55 -7.06 13.14
N GLU A 134 -11.76 -8.37 13.31
CA GLU A 134 -11.33 -9.09 14.51
C GLU A 134 -9.82 -9.01 14.68
N THR A 135 -9.05 -9.22 13.60
CA THR A 135 -7.61 -9.03 13.61
C THR A 135 -7.22 -7.62 14.02
N ALA A 136 -7.83 -6.58 13.43
CA ALA A 136 -7.51 -5.21 13.77
C ALA A 136 -7.79 -4.88 15.25
N ILE A 137 -8.89 -5.39 15.81
CA ILE A 137 -9.23 -5.23 17.23
C ILE A 137 -8.21 -5.94 18.12
N ARG A 138 -7.88 -7.20 17.82
CA ARG A 138 -6.91 -8.01 18.58
C ARG A 138 -5.54 -7.34 18.56
N GLU A 139 -5.03 -6.96 17.39
CA GLU A 139 -3.69 -6.37 17.24
C GLU A 139 -3.56 -5.02 17.97
N VAL A 140 -4.59 -4.17 17.88
CA VAL A 140 -4.60 -2.92 18.69
C VAL A 140 -4.51 -3.26 20.17
N PHE A 141 -5.26 -4.25 20.63
CA PHE A 141 -5.26 -4.64 22.03
C PHE A 141 -3.92 -5.27 22.45
N GLU A 142 -3.36 -6.18 21.65
CA GLU A 142 -2.07 -6.83 21.95
C GLU A 142 -0.92 -5.83 22.00
N GLU A 143 -0.80 -4.96 20.98
CA GLU A 143 0.28 -3.97 20.93
C GLU A 143 0.15 -2.84 21.97
N THR A 144 -1.09 -2.49 22.40
CA THR A 144 -1.33 -1.26 23.17
C THR A 144 -2.19 -1.42 24.43
N ASN A 145 -2.82 -2.57 24.64
CA ASN A 145 -3.82 -2.84 25.69
C ASN A 145 -5.05 -1.90 25.64
N VAL A 146 -5.31 -1.29 24.47
CA VAL A 146 -6.46 -0.40 24.25
C VAL A 146 -7.59 -1.17 23.58
N ASN A 147 -8.80 -1.11 24.17
CA ASN A 147 -9.99 -1.67 23.54
C ASN A 147 -10.60 -0.70 22.55
N ILE A 148 -10.89 -1.16 21.36
CA ILE A 148 -11.50 -0.35 20.30
C ILE A 148 -12.82 -0.93 19.81
N ARG A 149 -13.64 -0.06 19.23
CA ARG A 149 -14.79 -0.42 18.43
C ARG A 149 -14.58 0.10 17.01
N ILE A 150 -14.63 -0.77 16.01
CA ILE A 150 -14.51 -0.39 14.60
C ILE A 150 -15.72 0.46 14.18
N ILE A 151 -15.47 1.53 13.45
CA ILE A 151 -16.50 2.35 12.82
C ILE A 151 -16.74 1.81 11.42
N PRO A 152 -17.97 1.38 11.09
CA PRO A 152 -18.30 0.90 9.76
C PRO A 152 -18.14 1.96 8.68
N GLY A 153 -17.82 1.53 7.45
CA GLY A 153 -17.76 2.39 6.28
C GLY A 153 -16.38 2.94 5.94
N PHE A 154 -15.37 2.68 6.76
CA PHE A 154 -13.99 3.00 6.42
C PHE A 154 -13.12 1.73 6.44
N GLU A 155 -12.66 1.33 5.27
CA GLU A 155 -11.65 0.30 5.05
C GLU A 155 -10.69 0.79 3.96
N ARG A 156 -9.39 0.74 4.21
CA ARG A 156 -8.37 1.12 3.24
C ARG A 156 -7.30 0.04 3.16
N LEU A 157 -7.04 -0.39 1.94
CA LEU A 157 -6.00 -1.36 1.64
C LEU A 157 -4.72 -0.62 1.23
N ILE A 158 -3.62 -0.92 1.92
CA ILE A 158 -2.27 -0.50 1.55
C ILE A 158 -1.52 -1.74 1.04
N LYS A 159 -0.85 -1.60 -0.10
CA LYS A 159 -0.01 -2.65 -0.67
C LYS A 159 1.40 -2.11 -0.83
N TYR A 160 2.41 -2.86 -0.40
CA TYR A 160 3.81 -2.52 -0.60
C TYR A 160 4.70 -3.76 -0.61
N ILE A 161 5.93 -3.59 -1.11
CA ILE A 161 6.93 -4.65 -1.21
C ILE A 161 8.01 -4.35 -0.16
N PRO A 162 8.00 -5.04 1.00
CA PRO A 162 8.99 -4.81 2.06
C PRO A 162 10.38 -5.36 1.71
N ASN A 163 10.45 -6.39 0.88
CA ASN A 163 11.67 -7.06 0.45
C ASN A 163 11.47 -7.73 -0.91
N GLU A 164 12.51 -8.37 -1.45
CA GLU A 164 12.52 -8.97 -2.79
C GLU A 164 11.59 -10.18 -3.01
N LYS A 165 10.91 -10.65 -1.95
CA LYS A 165 10.08 -11.87 -2.00
C LYS A 165 8.68 -11.70 -1.43
N THR A 166 8.36 -10.56 -0.85
CA THR A 166 7.10 -10.39 -0.12
C THR A 166 6.29 -9.23 -0.69
N ILE A 167 5.01 -9.48 -0.92
CA ILE A 167 4.00 -8.44 -1.13
C ILE A 167 3.14 -8.37 0.12
N LYS A 168 3.21 -7.24 0.83
CA LYS A 168 2.45 -7.03 2.05
C LYS A 168 1.19 -6.23 1.76
N LYS A 169 0.04 -6.78 2.20
CA LYS A 169 -1.29 -6.16 2.16
C LYS A 169 -1.69 -5.79 3.57
N VAL A 170 -1.98 -4.53 3.81
CA VAL A 170 -2.41 -4.05 5.14
C VAL A 170 -3.76 -3.38 5.00
N THR A 171 -4.78 -3.95 5.64
CA THR A 171 -6.11 -3.35 5.73
C THR A 171 -6.17 -2.47 6.99
N ILE A 172 -6.50 -1.19 6.81
CA ILE A 172 -6.62 -0.22 7.91
C ILE A 172 -8.07 0.21 8.07
N PHE A 173 -8.56 0.07 9.29
CA PHE A 173 -9.87 0.52 9.75
C PHE A 173 -9.77 1.83 10.55
N VAL A 174 -10.93 2.40 10.89
CA VAL A 174 -11.07 3.41 11.94
C VAL A 174 -11.64 2.74 13.17
N GLY A 175 -10.92 2.83 14.28
CA GLY A 175 -11.35 2.38 15.59
C GLY A 175 -11.51 3.55 16.56
N ILE A 176 -12.49 3.49 17.43
CA ILE A 176 -12.70 4.47 18.50
C ILE A 176 -12.56 3.82 19.86
N THR A 177 -12.07 4.60 20.82
CA THR A 177 -11.89 4.18 22.20
C THR A 177 -12.17 5.32 23.17
N GLN A 178 -12.42 4.97 24.42
CA GLN A 178 -12.42 5.91 25.56
C GLN A 178 -11.27 5.66 26.52
N ASP A 179 -10.43 4.64 26.23
CA ASP A 179 -9.25 4.32 27.01
C ASP A 179 -8.15 5.35 26.74
N GLU A 180 -7.52 5.84 27.80
CA GLU A 180 -6.38 6.75 27.71
C GLU A 180 -5.08 6.07 28.13
N ASP A 181 -5.19 5.07 29.01
CA ASP A 181 -4.06 4.28 29.50
C ASP A 181 -3.60 3.26 28.45
N VAL A 182 -2.37 3.44 27.99
CA VAL A 182 -1.73 2.54 27.01
C VAL A 182 -0.65 1.76 27.73
N LYS A 183 -0.66 0.42 27.51
CA LYS A 183 0.40 -0.49 27.93
C LYS A 183 0.91 -1.22 26.71
N ILE A 184 2.08 -0.80 26.23
CA ILE A 184 2.68 -1.39 25.03
C ILE A 184 3.24 -2.78 25.29
N ASP A 185 3.12 -3.64 24.31
CA ASP A 185 3.95 -4.86 24.25
C ASP A 185 5.37 -4.47 23.81
N THR A 186 6.29 -4.50 24.76
CA THR A 186 7.68 -4.12 24.53
C THR A 186 8.47 -5.10 23.67
N SER A 187 7.91 -6.25 23.30
CA SER A 187 8.54 -7.16 22.34
C SER A 187 8.42 -6.64 20.89
N GLU A 188 7.38 -5.87 20.57
CA GLU A 188 7.11 -5.34 19.23
C GLU A 188 7.19 -3.82 19.16
N ILE A 189 6.75 -3.13 20.22
CA ILE A 189 6.58 -1.68 20.26
C ILE A 189 7.59 -1.04 21.20
N GLU A 190 8.33 -0.05 20.70
CA GLU A 190 9.31 0.73 21.48
C GLU A 190 8.66 1.86 22.29
N ALA A 191 7.66 2.54 21.69
CA ALA A 191 6.97 3.69 22.30
C ALA A 191 5.58 3.88 21.69
N PHE A 192 4.76 4.69 22.37
CA PHE A 192 3.49 5.16 21.83
C PHE A 192 3.31 6.66 22.05
N GLN A 193 2.39 7.27 21.30
CA GLN A 193 2.01 8.66 21.48
C GLN A 193 0.56 8.91 21.10
N TRP A 194 -0.19 9.61 21.94
CA TRP A 194 -1.46 10.21 21.59
C TRP A 194 -1.22 11.57 20.91
N CYS A 195 -1.56 11.66 19.64
CA CYS A 195 -1.26 12.79 18.76
C CYS A 195 -2.54 13.56 18.38
N THR A 196 -2.45 14.86 18.22
CA THR A 196 -3.40 15.59 17.38
C THR A 196 -3.29 15.09 15.94
N TYR A 197 -4.28 15.41 15.09
CA TYR A 197 -4.25 15.04 13.70
C TYR A 197 -2.98 15.54 12.98
N GLU A 198 -2.61 16.80 13.21
CA GLU A 198 -1.43 17.44 12.61
C GLU A 198 -0.12 16.79 13.08
N GLU A 199 -0.04 16.44 14.36
CA GLU A 199 1.10 15.70 14.92
C GLU A 199 1.20 14.30 14.33
N ALA A 200 0.07 13.59 14.21
CA ALA A 200 0.01 12.25 13.63
C ALA A 200 0.48 12.25 12.16
N LEU A 201 0.05 13.22 11.35
CA LEU A 201 0.53 13.37 9.97
C LEU A 201 2.03 13.63 9.89
N LYS A 202 2.60 14.40 10.82
CA LYS A 202 4.04 14.67 10.86
C LYS A 202 4.83 13.45 11.30
N LEU A 203 4.34 12.76 12.35
CA LEU A 203 5.05 11.68 13.01
C LEU A 203 5.00 10.37 12.22
N THR A 204 3.86 10.04 11.60
CA THR A 204 3.71 8.84 10.77
C THR A 204 4.81 8.77 9.71
N THR A 205 5.54 7.67 9.68
CA THR A 205 6.74 7.55 8.84
C THR A 205 6.40 7.38 7.37
N TYR A 206 5.47 6.48 7.04
CA TYR A 206 5.22 6.08 5.66
C TYR A 206 4.14 6.93 5.00
N LYS A 207 4.43 7.38 3.75
CA LYS A 207 3.48 8.17 2.96
C LYS A 207 2.12 7.49 2.80
N LEU A 208 2.10 6.19 2.48
CA LEU A 208 0.84 5.43 2.31
C LEU A 208 -0.05 5.49 3.56
N GLN A 209 0.53 5.45 4.76
CA GLN A 209 -0.24 5.59 6.00
C GLN A 209 -0.71 7.04 6.22
N LYS A 210 0.07 8.05 5.81
CA LYS A 210 -0.38 9.46 5.82
C LYS A 210 -1.57 9.66 4.89
N ASP A 211 -1.51 9.11 3.68
CA ASP A 211 -2.61 9.19 2.71
C ASP A 211 -3.89 8.53 3.26
N VAL A 212 -3.76 7.40 3.99
CA VAL A 212 -4.89 6.77 4.68
C VAL A 212 -5.45 7.65 5.79
N LEU A 213 -4.59 8.29 6.59
CA LEU A 213 -5.01 9.21 7.65
C LEU A 213 -5.75 10.44 7.10
N GLU A 214 -5.27 11.00 5.98
CA GLU A 214 -5.95 12.09 5.28
C GLU A 214 -7.33 11.70 4.75
N ASN A 215 -7.48 10.46 4.27
CA ASN A 215 -8.76 9.94 3.83
C ASN A 215 -9.75 9.68 4.98
N ALA A 216 -9.27 9.35 6.16
CA ALA A 216 -10.11 9.13 7.35
C ALA A 216 -10.73 10.43 7.91
N ARG A 217 -10.23 11.60 7.50
CA ARG A 217 -10.75 12.92 7.91
C ARG A 217 -11.93 13.39 7.05
N LYS A 218 -12.09 12.86 5.84
CA LYS A 218 -13.16 13.25 4.88
C LYS A 218 -14.46 12.56 5.21
#